data_ea1619ab64f9d6e2ea5462fc31c4c9b3
#
_entry.id   ea1619ab64f9d6e2ea5462fc31c4c9b3
#
_cell.length_a   1.000
_cell.length_b   1.000
_cell.length_c   1.000
_cell.angle_alpha   90.00
_cell.angle_beta   90.00
_cell.angle_gamma   90.00
#
_symmetry.space_group_name_H-M   'P 1'
#
loop_
_entity.id
_entity.type
_entity.pdbx_description
1 polymer ?
#
loop_
_entity_poly.entity_id
_entity_poly.type
_entity_poly.pdbx_seq_one_letter_code
_entity_poly.pdbx_strand_id
1 'polypeptide(L)'
;MHPLVDQFSRTISYLRLSITDRCNLRCMYCMPKDEEDSATFSKTGEILHPSDLLSYEELLRVVRIAVEMGMNKLRLTGGEPLVRRGILDFIHELFRLNGLNEVRLTTNGVLLSDYAERLFSEGVQHINVSLDTLHEKKFQKITGRNYFQKVWEGLLKARDLGFKIKINVVAMKGINDDEFVDFARLALREPFQVRFIEFMPLGEKSSWQKEQFIKTEDIKKSIEEAGDLSPVKNSRAKGPARVYELTDNSGRKGTVGFISPISHHFCDQCNRLRLTSGGQLRSCLLNDMETDLKGLLRNGATDEKLRDSIRQTILNKPKGHSLQEDCEGNGRPSCSGQMSRIGG
;
A
#
# COMPACT_ATOMS: atom_id res chain seq x y z
N MET A 1 -26.73 11.18 -0.71
CA MET A 1 -25.71 10.92 -1.77
C MET A 1 -25.90 9.50 -2.26
N HIS A 2 -25.93 9.27 -3.57
CA HIS A 2 -25.93 7.91 -4.10
C HIS A 2 -24.52 7.34 -3.99
N PRO A 3 -24.36 6.09 -3.55
CA PRO A 3 -23.04 5.46 -3.46
C PRO A 3 -22.40 5.38 -4.85
N LEU A 4 -21.08 5.58 -4.90
CA LEU A 4 -20.31 5.37 -6.13
C LEU A 4 -20.24 3.87 -6.40
N VAL A 5 -20.95 3.38 -7.41
CA VAL A 5 -21.03 1.97 -7.75
C VAL A 5 -20.46 1.76 -9.15
N ASP A 6 -19.63 0.74 -9.32
CA ASP A 6 -19.12 0.34 -10.63
C ASP A 6 -20.09 -0.60 -11.36
N GLN A 7 -19.75 -0.98 -12.60
CA GLN A 7 -20.58 -1.88 -13.44
C GLN A 7 -20.75 -3.31 -12.85
N PHE A 8 -20.02 -3.66 -11.78
CA PHE A 8 -20.09 -4.95 -11.10
C PHE A 8 -20.72 -4.83 -9.70
N SER A 9 -21.47 -3.76 -9.44
CA SER A 9 -22.14 -3.48 -8.17
C SER A 9 -21.21 -3.32 -6.97
N ARG A 10 -19.90 -3.02 -7.17
CA ARG A 10 -18.96 -2.74 -6.09
C ARG A 10 -19.04 -1.28 -5.69
N THR A 11 -19.29 -1.01 -4.42
CA THR A 11 -19.27 0.36 -3.87
C THR A 11 -17.83 0.86 -3.70
N ILE A 12 -17.46 1.93 -4.38
CA ILE A 12 -16.13 2.52 -4.33
C ILE A 12 -16.12 3.62 -3.27
N SER A 13 -15.42 3.38 -2.16
CA SER A 13 -15.40 4.27 -0.99
C SER A 13 -14.01 4.60 -0.48
N TYR A 14 -12.96 4.09 -1.14
CA TYR A 14 -11.60 4.14 -0.64
C TYR A 14 -10.63 4.66 -1.70
N LEU A 15 -10.02 5.82 -1.45
CA LEU A 15 -8.98 6.39 -2.29
C LEU A 15 -7.59 6.08 -1.71
N ARG A 16 -6.70 5.52 -2.52
CA ARG A 16 -5.27 5.46 -2.22
C ARG A 16 -4.58 6.60 -2.97
N LEU A 17 -3.83 7.40 -2.25
CA LEU A 17 -3.20 8.61 -2.74
C LEU A 17 -1.68 8.48 -2.64
N SER A 18 -1.01 8.32 -3.76
CA SER A 18 0.45 8.43 -3.84
C SER A 18 0.80 9.92 -3.88
N ILE A 19 1.48 10.40 -2.86
CA ILE A 19 1.80 11.84 -2.76
C ILE A 19 3.20 12.16 -3.29
N THR A 20 4.04 11.15 -3.47
CA THR A 20 5.41 11.27 -4.01
C THR A 20 5.85 9.93 -4.57
N ASP A 21 6.73 9.93 -5.54
CA ASP A 21 7.46 8.76 -6.04
C ASP A 21 8.84 8.59 -5.37
N ARG A 22 9.29 9.60 -4.58
CA ARG A 22 10.55 9.56 -3.85
C ARG A 22 10.48 8.62 -2.66
N CYS A 23 11.58 7.89 -2.42
CA CYS A 23 11.72 7.01 -1.27
C CYS A 23 13.16 7.07 -0.74
N ASN A 24 13.31 6.95 0.57
CA ASN A 24 14.61 6.85 1.24
C ASN A 24 15.16 5.40 1.32
N LEU A 25 14.42 4.41 0.80
CA LEU A 25 14.86 3.03 0.59
C LEU A 25 15.01 2.71 -0.91
N ARG A 26 15.67 1.57 -1.20
CA ARG A 26 15.87 1.02 -2.56
C ARG A 26 15.54 -0.48 -2.55
N CYS A 27 14.28 -0.80 -2.20
CA CYS A 27 13.86 -2.19 -2.10
C CYS A 27 13.97 -2.91 -3.45
N MET A 28 14.58 -4.09 -3.43
CA MET A 28 14.93 -4.89 -4.61
C MET A 28 13.75 -5.23 -5.52
N TYR A 29 12.53 -5.27 -4.98
CA TYR A 29 11.31 -5.56 -5.72
C TYR A 29 10.53 -4.31 -6.16
N CYS A 30 10.90 -3.12 -5.68
CA CYS A 30 10.16 -1.88 -5.90
C CYS A 30 10.91 -0.90 -6.82
N MET A 31 12.24 -0.91 -6.76
CA MET A 31 13.11 -0.02 -7.52
C MET A 31 13.99 -0.82 -8.47
N PRO A 32 14.24 -0.33 -9.69
CA PRO A 32 15.16 -0.98 -10.63
C PRO A 32 16.58 -1.06 -10.07
N LYS A 33 17.32 -2.15 -10.42
CA LYS A 33 18.69 -2.39 -9.95
C LYS A 33 19.75 -1.48 -10.60
N ASP A 34 19.45 -0.89 -11.75
CA ASP A 34 20.47 -0.36 -12.66
C ASP A 34 20.87 1.10 -12.43
N GLU A 35 20.60 1.64 -11.24
CA GLU A 35 20.82 3.07 -11.02
C GLU A 35 21.58 3.35 -9.73
N GLU A 36 22.91 3.28 -9.88
CA GLU A 36 23.83 3.86 -8.91
C GLU A 36 23.70 5.40 -8.93
N ASP A 37 23.32 5.95 -7.77
CA ASP A 37 23.55 7.33 -7.31
C ASP A 37 23.15 8.55 -8.18
N SER A 38 22.24 8.48 -9.12
CA SER A 38 21.73 9.73 -9.70
C SER A 38 20.46 10.21 -9.01
N ALA A 39 20.49 11.42 -8.46
CA ALA A 39 19.34 12.13 -7.88
C ALA A 39 18.28 12.53 -8.94
N THR A 40 18.44 12.07 -10.18
CA THR A 40 17.61 12.42 -11.33
C THR A 40 17.30 11.19 -12.14
N PHE A 41 16.09 10.70 -11.94
CA PHE A 41 15.50 9.62 -12.72
C PHE A 41 14.53 10.20 -13.77
N SER A 42 14.80 10.11 -15.06
CA SER A 42 13.92 10.51 -16.13
C SER A 42 13.71 9.47 -17.25
N LYS A 43 12.55 9.52 -17.78
CA LYS A 43 11.87 8.90 -18.95
C LYS A 43 11.60 7.40 -19.03
N THR A 44 12.17 6.51 -18.21
CA THR A 44 11.74 5.09 -18.22
C THR A 44 11.90 4.35 -16.90
N GLY A 45 11.89 5.07 -15.80
CA GLY A 45 12.08 4.59 -14.43
C GLY A 45 12.35 5.71 -13.45
N GLU A 46 12.26 6.93 -13.89
CA GLU A 46 12.73 8.17 -13.27
C GLU A 46 11.79 8.73 -12.21
N ILE A 47 12.36 9.28 -11.13
CA ILE A 47 11.66 10.15 -10.18
C ILE A 47 11.10 11.35 -10.95
N LEU A 48 9.83 11.65 -10.75
CA LEU A 48 9.18 12.78 -11.40
C LEU A 48 9.87 14.10 -11.04
N HIS A 49 10.00 14.98 -12.00
CA HIS A 49 10.43 16.36 -11.69
C HIS A 49 9.40 16.96 -10.71
N PRO A 50 9.81 17.82 -9.75
CA PRO A 50 8.87 18.41 -8.79
C PRO A 50 7.65 19.07 -9.42
N SER A 51 7.80 19.67 -10.62
CA SER A 51 6.68 20.25 -11.38
C SER A 51 5.72 19.21 -11.95
N ASP A 52 6.10 17.94 -12.03
CA ASP A 52 5.25 16.86 -12.52
C ASP A 52 4.43 16.19 -11.41
N LEU A 53 4.82 16.40 -10.17
CA LEU A 53 4.01 16.00 -9.03
C LEU A 53 2.79 16.92 -8.90
N LEU A 54 1.67 16.37 -8.46
CA LEU A 54 0.56 17.19 -8.00
C LEU A 54 0.95 17.98 -6.74
N SER A 55 0.58 19.27 -6.67
CA SER A 55 0.72 20.07 -5.46
C SER A 55 -0.23 19.57 -4.36
N TYR A 56 -0.05 20.01 -3.13
CA TYR A 56 -0.99 19.66 -2.05
C TYR A 56 -2.38 20.27 -2.27
N GLU A 57 -2.45 21.44 -2.87
CA GLU A 57 -3.71 22.11 -3.24
C GLU A 57 -4.44 21.33 -4.33
N GLU A 58 -3.72 20.85 -5.35
CA GLU A 58 -4.28 19.98 -6.39
C GLU A 58 -4.79 18.67 -5.80
N LEU A 59 -4.02 18.04 -4.89
CA LEU A 59 -4.41 16.83 -4.19
C LEU A 59 -5.63 17.05 -3.29
N LEU A 60 -5.68 18.15 -2.52
CA LEU A 60 -6.83 18.50 -1.67
C LEU A 60 -8.09 18.71 -2.50
N ARG A 61 -7.97 19.38 -3.66
CA ARG A 61 -9.11 19.57 -4.57
C ARG A 61 -9.67 18.24 -5.05
N VAL A 62 -8.81 17.29 -5.48
CA VAL A 62 -9.28 15.97 -5.91
C VAL A 62 -9.88 15.18 -4.76
N VAL A 63 -9.26 15.19 -3.57
CA VAL A 63 -9.77 14.49 -2.39
C VAL A 63 -11.12 15.06 -1.96
N ARG A 64 -11.29 16.40 -1.93
CA ARG A 64 -12.57 17.05 -1.62
C ARG A 64 -13.67 16.57 -2.57
N ILE A 65 -13.41 16.60 -3.88
CA ILE A 65 -14.37 16.13 -4.89
C ILE A 65 -14.69 14.64 -4.66
N ALA A 66 -13.70 13.80 -4.40
CA ALA A 66 -13.90 12.37 -4.15
C ALA A 66 -14.75 12.14 -2.88
N VAL A 67 -14.55 12.94 -1.83
CA VAL A 67 -15.36 12.88 -0.58
C VAL A 67 -16.80 13.33 -0.84
N GLU A 68 -17.01 14.41 -1.56
CA GLU A 68 -18.35 14.89 -1.99
C GLU A 68 -19.07 13.83 -2.84
N MET A 69 -18.34 12.99 -3.57
CA MET A 69 -18.89 11.85 -4.31
C MET A 69 -19.18 10.63 -3.45
N GLY A 70 -18.78 10.59 -2.17
CA GLY A 70 -19.07 9.52 -1.23
C GLY A 70 -17.87 8.64 -0.83
N MET A 71 -16.66 8.98 -1.24
CA MET A 71 -15.47 8.32 -0.72
C MET A 71 -15.18 8.85 0.70
N ASN A 72 -15.11 7.97 1.68
CA ASN A 72 -14.96 8.36 3.09
C ASN A 72 -13.68 7.86 3.75
N LYS A 73 -12.82 7.17 2.98
CA LYS A 73 -11.57 6.62 3.45
C LYS A 73 -10.43 7.00 2.52
N LEU A 74 -9.34 7.49 3.08
CA LEU A 74 -8.13 7.85 2.38
C LEU A 74 -6.94 7.06 2.92
N ARG A 75 -6.03 6.66 2.04
CA ARG A 75 -4.71 6.15 2.45
C ARG A 75 -3.62 6.92 1.73
N LEU A 76 -2.78 7.57 2.51
CA LEU A 76 -1.56 8.19 2.02
C LEU A 76 -0.48 7.13 1.82
N THR A 77 0.16 7.20 0.67
CA THR A 77 1.22 6.30 0.23
C THR A 77 2.13 7.06 -0.73
N GLY A 78 2.96 6.37 -1.48
CA GLY A 78 3.86 6.95 -2.47
C GLY A 78 5.04 6.02 -2.69
N GLY A 79 6.21 6.58 -2.94
CA GLY A 79 7.46 5.97 -2.54
C GLY A 79 7.48 5.89 -1.01
N GLU A 80 7.93 6.96 -0.34
CA GLU A 80 7.74 7.10 1.11
C GLU A 80 7.05 8.45 1.40
N PRO A 81 5.80 8.45 1.90
CA PRO A 81 5.05 9.68 2.10
C PRO A 81 5.71 10.65 3.09
N LEU A 82 6.41 10.14 4.12
CA LEU A 82 7.02 10.98 5.15
C LEU A 82 8.26 11.76 4.66
N VAL A 83 8.80 11.47 3.47
CA VAL A 83 9.90 12.27 2.89
C VAL A 83 9.39 13.56 2.22
N ARG A 84 8.09 13.66 1.92
CA ARG A 84 7.54 14.85 1.27
C ARG A 84 7.35 15.96 2.30
N ARG A 85 8.05 17.09 2.11
CA ARG A 85 7.93 18.27 2.98
C ARG A 85 6.49 18.77 3.03
N GLY A 86 6.03 19.23 4.21
CA GLY A 86 4.67 19.74 4.39
C GLY A 86 3.59 18.65 4.53
N ILE A 87 3.97 17.37 4.66
CA ILE A 87 3.00 16.26 4.78
C ILE A 87 2.06 16.42 5.99
N LEU A 88 2.55 16.95 7.11
CA LEU A 88 1.74 17.12 8.32
C LEU A 88 0.67 18.21 8.13
N ASP A 89 1.02 19.32 7.49
CA ASP A 89 0.07 20.38 7.18
C ASP A 89 -0.98 19.91 6.18
N PHE A 90 -0.58 19.08 5.21
CA PHE A 90 -1.52 18.43 4.28
C PHE A 90 -2.46 17.46 5.02
N ILE A 91 -1.96 16.65 5.98
CA ILE A 91 -2.80 15.78 6.81
C ILE A 91 -3.78 16.58 7.65
N HIS A 92 -3.33 17.70 8.24
CA HIS A 92 -4.20 18.63 8.97
C HIS A 92 -5.37 19.11 8.10
N GLU A 93 -5.10 19.57 6.88
CA GLU A 93 -6.15 20.02 5.95
C GLU A 93 -7.08 18.88 5.52
N LEU A 94 -6.57 17.64 5.38
CA LEU A 94 -7.41 16.48 5.08
C LEU A 94 -8.44 16.21 6.18
N PHE A 95 -8.08 16.32 7.45
CA PHE A 95 -9.00 16.11 8.57
C PHE A 95 -10.07 17.21 8.70
N ARG A 96 -9.88 18.37 8.04
CA ARG A 96 -10.90 19.43 7.96
C ARG A 96 -11.97 19.17 6.90
N LEU A 97 -11.78 18.16 6.03
CA LEU A 97 -12.77 17.83 5.00
C LEU A 97 -13.96 17.09 5.60
N ASN A 98 -15.12 17.71 5.60
CA ASN A 98 -16.36 17.09 6.06
C ASN A 98 -16.69 15.86 5.21
N GLY A 99 -16.92 14.71 5.86
CA GLY A 99 -17.24 13.44 5.20
C GLY A 99 -16.06 12.51 5.01
N LEU A 100 -14.82 12.96 5.23
CA LEU A 100 -13.65 12.08 5.28
C LEU A 100 -13.53 11.48 6.70
N ASN A 101 -13.89 10.21 6.85
CA ASN A 101 -13.97 9.57 8.16
C ASN A 101 -12.64 9.00 8.64
N GLU A 102 -11.72 8.70 7.70
CA GLU A 102 -10.50 7.99 8.06
C GLU A 102 -9.35 8.32 7.10
N VAL A 103 -8.26 8.81 7.66
CA VAL A 103 -6.96 8.96 6.97
C VAL A 103 -6.00 7.92 7.52
N ARG A 104 -5.46 7.10 6.64
CA ARG A 104 -4.49 6.04 6.94
C ARG A 104 -3.16 6.34 6.28
N LEU A 105 -2.08 5.82 6.84
CA LEU A 105 -0.74 5.93 6.28
C LEU A 105 -0.19 4.55 5.94
N THR A 106 0.55 4.45 4.82
CA THR A 106 1.50 3.36 4.56
C THR A 106 2.88 3.96 4.48
N THR A 107 3.80 3.46 5.26
CA THR A 107 5.18 3.97 5.38
C THR A 107 6.18 2.80 5.45
N ASN A 108 7.43 3.04 5.08
CA ASN A 108 8.53 2.13 5.34
C ASN A 108 9.08 2.23 6.78
N GLY A 109 8.57 3.17 7.58
CA GLY A 109 8.88 3.30 9.00
C GLY A 109 10.18 4.03 9.35
N VAL A 110 11.06 4.34 8.39
CA VAL A 110 12.38 4.95 8.68
C VAL A 110 12.27 6.33 9.37
N LEU A 111 11.24 7.10 9.02
CA LEU A 111 10.99 8.43 9.61
C LEU A 111 9.85 8.40 10.65
N LEU A 112 9.31 7.23 10.96
CA LEU A 112 8.12 7.13 11.79
C LEU A 112 8.37 7.65 13.22
N SER A 113 9.55 7.41 13.79
CA SER A 113 9.90 7.91 15.13
C SER A 113 9.82 9.43 15.22
N ASP A 114 10.26 10.14 14.17
CA ASP A 114 10.28 11.61 14.14
C ASP A 114 8.88 12.22 13.97
N TYR A 115 7.97 11.49 13.29
CA TYR A 115 6.66 11.99 12.91
C TYR A 115 5.50 11.45 13.78
N ALA A 116 5.71 10.39 14.57
CA ALA A 116 4.64 9.63 15.22
C ALA A 116 3.74 10.49 16.11
N GLU A 117 4.30 11.32 16.98
CA GLU A 117 3.52 12.18 17.90
C GLU A 117 2.60 13.12 17.13
N ARG A 118 3.13 13.83 16.14
CA ARG A 118 2.33 14.76 15.34
C ARG A 118 1.30 14.05 14.46
N LEU A 119 1.63 12.91 13.86
CA LEU A 119 0.67 12.08 13.12
C LEU A 119 -0.49 11.64 14.01
N PHE A 120 -0.19 11.24 15.26
CA PHE A 120 -1.22 10.81 16.21
C PHE A 120 -2.10 11.97 16.65
N SER A 121 -1.50 13.13 16.99
CA SER A 121 -2.24 14.33 17.39
C SER A 121 -3.11 14.91 16.27
N GLU A 122 -2.71 14.76 15.00
CA GLU A 122 -3.53 15.13 13.84
C GLU A 122 -4.68 14.13 13.57
N GLY A 123 -4.75 12.98 14.27
CA GLY A 123 -5.84 12.02 14.16
C GLY A 123 -5.54 10.79 13.30
N VAL A 124 -4.32 10.60 12.80
CA VAL A 124 -3.92 9.36 12.11
C VAL A 124 -3.79 8.23 13.13
N GLN A 125 -4.76 7.33 13.16
CA GLN A 125 -4.76 6.20 14.10
C GLN A 125 -4.29 4.88 13.47
N HIS A 126 -4.33 4.75 12.15
CA HIS A 126 -4.06 3.51 11.44
C HIS A 126 -2.85 3.63 10.53
N ILE A 127 -1.80 2.90 10.83
CA ILE A 127 -0.60 2.85 9.99
C ILE A 127 -0.33 1.43 9.50
N ASN A 128 0.15 1.34 8.26
CA ASN A 128 0.80 0.14 7.76
C ASN A 128 2.29 0.43 7.66
N VAL A 129 3.11 -0.40 8.26
CA VAL A 129 4.57 -0.36 8.12
C VAL A 129 5.01 -1.52 7.24
N SER A 130 5.76 -1.24 6.19
CA SER A 130 6.36 -2.27 5.33
C SER A 130 7.68 -2.71 5.96
N LEU A 131 7.75 -3.99 6.36
CA LEU A 131 8.94 -4.58 6.98
C LEU A 131 9.03 -6.05 6.59
N ASP A 132 9.94 -6.38 5.68
CA ASP A 132 10.05 -7.71 5.08
C ASP A 132 10.96 -8.69 5.83
N THR A 133 11.65 -8.23 6.86
CA THR A 133 12.56 -9.05 7.69
C THR A 133 12.72 -8.47 9.08
N LEU A 134 13.00 -9.32 10.06
CA LEU A 134 13.34 -8.97 11.44
C LEU A 134 14.85 -8.95 11.69
N HIS A 135 15.67 -9.17 10.63
CA HIS A 135 17.13 -9.22 10.72
C HIS A 135 17.78 -8.03 10.01
N GLU A 136 18.62 -7.28 10.72
CA GLU A 136 19.25 -6.05 10.22
C GLU A 136 20.06 -6.27 8.93
N LYS A 137 20.88 -7.32 8.86
CA LYS A 137 21.68 -7.62 7.65
C LYS A 137 20.79 -7.96 6.44
N LYS A 138 19.71 -8.69 6.67
CA LYS A 138 18.74 -9.04 5.63
C LYS A 138 17.93 -7.82 5.21
N PHE A 139 17.56 -6.95 6.17
CA PHE A 139 16.93 -5.65 5.89
C PHE A 139 17.80 -4.81 4.94
N GLN A 140 19.10 -4.67 5.23
CA GLN A 140 20.02 -3.96 4.35
C GLN A 140 20.10 -4.58 2.94
N LYS A 141 20.11 -5.91 2.85
CA LYS A 141 20.12 -6.63 1.57
C LYS A 141 18.85 -6.38 0.75
N ILE A 142 17.66 -6.41 1.39
CA ILE A 142 16.37 -6.22 0.73
C ILE A 142 16.15 -4.76 0.35
N THR A 143 16.50 -3.83 1.25
CA THR A 143 16.13 -2.40 1.12
C THR A 143 17.24 -1.51 0.59
N GLY A 144 18.46 -2.03 0.43
CA GLY A 144 19.63 -1.28 0.00
C GLY A 144 20.14 -0.25 1.03
N ARG A 145 19.62 -0.25 2.27
CA ARG A 145 19.97 0.74 3.31
C ARG A 145 20.00 0.07 4.70
N ASN A 146 20.87 0.54 5.58
CA ASN A 146 20.96 0.06 6.98
C ASN A 146 20.12 0.96 7.91
N TYR A 147 18.78 0.87 7.83
CA TYR A 147 17.87 1.67 8.66
C TYR A 147 16.96 0.80 9.54
N PHE A 148 17.27 -0.48 9.73
CA PHE A 148 16.45 -1.41 10.52
C PHE A 148 16.13 -0.86 11.91
N GLN A 149 17.12 -0.37 12.65
CA GLN A 149 16.95 0.15 14.00
C GLN A 149 15.98 1.35 14.02
N LYS A 150 16.08 2.27 13.05
CA LYS A 150 15.15 3.41 12.94
C LYS A 150 13.71 2.95 12.72
N VAL A 151 13.51 1.93 11.88
CA VAL A 151 12.17 1.35 11.64
C VAL A 151 11.63 0.72 12.92
N TRP A 152 12.47 -0.04 13.62
CA TRP A 152 12.08 -0.71 14.86
C TRP A 152 11.73 0.29 15.97
N GLU A 153 12.55 1.30 16.21
CA GLU A 153 12.29 2.41 17.13
C GLU A 153 10.97 3.13 16.77
N GLY A 154 10.74 3.41 15.48
CA GLY A 154 9.51 4.01 15.01
C GLY A 154 8.27 3.14 15.29
N LEU A 155 8.38 1.82 15.12
CA LEU A 155 7.32 0.86 15.44
C LEU A 155 6.99 0.86 16.94
N LEU A 156 8.02 0.80 17.81
CA LEU A 156 7.82 0.82 19.26
C LEU A 156 7.21 2.13 19.73
N LYS A 157 7.72 3.27 19.25
CA LYS A 157 7.16 4.59 19.58
C LYS A 157 5.69 4.71 19.13
N ALA A 158 5.37 4.26 17.92
CA ALA A 158 3.99 4.28 17.42
C ALA A 158 3.08 3.33 18.24
N ARG A 159 3.56 2.16 18.66
CA ARG A 159 2.83 1.26 19.57
C ARG A 159 2.50 1.97 20.89
N ASP A 160 3.48 2.60 21.50
CA ASP A 160 3.36 3.25 22.82
C ASP A 160 2.43 4.47 22.77
N LEU A 161 2.32 5.14 21.62
CA LEU A 161 1.33 6.19 21.34
C LEU A 161 -0.10 5.65 21.08
N GLY A 162 -0.27 4.33 20.89
CA GLY A 162 -1.59 3.72 20.70
C GLY A 162 -2.04 3.60 19.24
N PHE A 163 -1.14 3.70 18.26
CA PHE A 163 -1.48 3.44 16.87
C PHE A 163 -1.94 2.01 16.64
N LYS A 164 -2.91 1.84 15.75
CA LYS A 164 -3.29 0.52 15.21
C LYS A 164 -2.36 0.15 14.07
N ILE A 165 -1.34 -0.65 14.40
CA ILE A 165 -0.23 -0.97 13.51
C ILE A 165 -0.47 -2.26 12.74
N LYS A 166 -0.20 -2.22 11.45
CA LYS A 166 -0.14 -3.39 10.58
C LYS A 166 1.22 -3.49 9.94
N ILE A 167 1.91 -4.60 10.14
CA ILE A 167 3.18 -4.87 9.48
C ILE A 167 2.86 -5.64 8.19
N ASN A 168 3.24 -5.08 7.06
CA ASN A 168 3.13 -5.74 5.75
C ASN A 168 4.47 -6.39 5.41
N VAL A 169 4.43 -7.67 5.09
CA VAL A 169 5.59 -8.49 4.72
C VAL A 169 5.33 -9.02 3.31
N VAL A 170 6.14 -8.66 2.33
CA VAL A 170 6.15 -9.33 1.02
C VAL A 170 6.85 -10.67 1.19
N ALA A 171 6.13 -11.77 0.97
CA ALA A 171 6.66 -13.13 1.15
C ALA A 171 7.46 -13.56 -0.07
N MET A 172 8.75 -13.79 0.09
CA MET A 172 9.69 -14.12 -0.98
C MET A 172 10.50 -15.37 -0.63
N LYS A 173 10.32 -16.45 -1.42
CA LYS A 173 11.04 -17.72 -1.24
C LYS A 173 12.55 -17.55 -1.42
N GLY A 174 13.33 -18.15 -0.53
CA GLY A 174 14.80 -18.07 -0.51
C GLY A 174 15.33 -16.69 -0.06
N ILE A 175 14.46 -15.78 0.40
CA ILE A 175 14.85 -14.44 0.87
C ILE A 175 14.43 -14.23 2.33
N ASN A 176 13.14 -14.37 2.65
CA ASN A 176 12.61 -14.15 3.99
C ASN A 176 11.60 -15.21 4.46
N ASP A 177 11.47 -16.31 3.73
CA ASP A 177 10.58 -17.42 4.06
C ASP A 177 10.97 -18.19 5.34
N ASP A 178 12.20 -18.09 5.74
CA ASP A 178 12.72 -18.60 7.01
C ASP A 178 12.26 -17.79 8.25
N GLU A 179 11.65 -16.61 8.05
CA GLU A 179 11.22 -15.72 9.14
C GLU A 179 9.70 -15.70 9.38
N PHE A 180 8.91 -16.46 8.64
CA PHE A 180 7.43 -16.39 8.77
C PHE A 180 6.94 -16.77 10.15
N VAL A 181 7.57 -17.76 10.78
CA VAL A 181 7.28 -18.18 12.17
C VAL A 181 7.63 -17.08 13.16
N ASP A 182 8.74 -16.36 12.95
CA ASP A 182 9.17 -15.27 13.83
C ASP A 182 8.24 -14.05 13.71
N PHE A 183 7.78 -13.74 12.51
CA PHE A 183 6.72 -12.74 12.31
C PHE A 183 5.40 -13.14 12.96
N ALA A 184 5.02 -14.41 12.93
CA ALA A 184 3.84 -14.91 13.63
C ALA A 184 3.99 -14.79 15.14
N ARG A 185 5.15 -15.15 15.69
CA ARG A 185 5.49 -14.95 17.11
C ARG A 185 5.52 -13.47 17.50
N LEU A 186 5.93 -12.58 16.60
CA LEU A 186 5.83 -11.13 16.82
C LEU A 186 4.38 -10.69 17.01
N ALA A 187 3.45 -11.19 16.20
CA ALA A 187 2.02 -10.89 16.34
C ALA A 187 1.41 -11.43 17.66
N LEU A 188 2.01 -12.47 18.29
CA LEU A 188 1.61 -12.99 19.59
C LEU A 188 2.16 -12.15 20.76
N ARG A 189 3.32 -11.50 20.57
CA ARG A 189 4.01 -10.73 21.63
C ARG A 189 3.65 -9.25 21.63
N GLU A 190 3.36 -8.71 20.46
CA GLU A 190 3.11 -7.28 20.25
C GLU A 190 1.71 -7.06 19.67
N PRO A 191 1.07 -5.92 19.91
CA PRO A 191 -0.25 -5.60 19.37
C PRO A 191 -0.21 -5.24 17.88
N PHE A 192 0.64 -5.93 17.12
CA PHE A 192 0.77 -5.74 15.69
C PHE A 192 -0.04 -6.78 14.92
N GLN A 193 -0.75 -6.32 13.89
CA GLN A 193 -1.30 -7.24 12.91
C GLN A 193 -0.26 -7.50 11.82
N VAL A 194 0.34 -8.68 11.77
CA VAL A 194 1.25 -9.06 10.69
C VAL A 194 0.45 -9.50 9.47
N ARG A 195 0.86 -9.05 8.28
CA ARG A 195 0.22 -9.35 7.01
C ARG A 195 1.21 -9.83 5.98
N PHE A 196 1.10 -11.07 5.58
CA PHE A 196 1.86 -11.64 4.49
C PHE A 196 1.19 -11.33 3.16
N ILE A 197 1.97 -10.86 2.20
CA ILE A 197 1.52 -10.46 0.86
C ILE A 197 2.26 -11.33 -0.15
N GLU A 198 1.53 -12.02 -1.00
CA GLU A 198 2.13 -12.74 -2.11
C GLU A 198 2.93 -11.80 -3.00
N PHE A 199 4.15 -12.19 -3.33
CA PHE A 199 5.02 -11.44 -4.21
C PHE A 199 4.46 -11.41 -5.63
N MET A 200 4.19 -10.21 -6.16
CA MET A 200 3.55 -10.00 -7.46
C MET A 200 4.53 -9.49 -8.51
N PRO A 201 4.38 -9.91 -9.79
CA PRO A 201 5.09 -9.28 -10.91
C PRO A 201 4.48 -7.91 -11.20
N LEU A 202 5.13 -6.84 -10.74
CA LEU A 202 4.71 -5.46 -10.96
C LEU A 202 5.84 -4.63 -11.56
N GLY A 203 5.52 -3.89 -12.64
CA GLY A 203 6.46 -3.06 -13.37
C GLY A 203 7.31 -3.83 -14.38
N GLU A 204 7.63 -3.17 -15.49
CA GLU A 204 8.42 -3.76 -16.60
C GLU A 204 9.81 -4.23 -16.16
N LYS A 205 10.40 -3.54 -15.16
CA LYS A 205 11.71 -3.86 -14.58
C LYS A 205 11.58 -4.64 -13.26
N SER A 206 10.49 -5.38 -13.07
CA SER A 206 10.28 -6.18 -11.86
C SER A 206 11.40 -7.20 -11.68
N SER A 207 11.91 -7.31 -10.46
CA SER A 207 12.82 -8.39 -10.07
C SER A 207 12.09 -9.69 -9.73
N TRP A 208 10.78 -9.75 -9.98
CA TRP A 208 9.97 -10.91 -9.70
C TRP A 208 10.45 -12.13 -10.51
N GLN A 209 10.58 -13.26 -9.83
CA GLN A 209 10.87 -14.55 -10.40
C GLN A 209 9.88 -15.57 -9.85
N LYS A 210 9.44 -16.48 -10.70
CA LYS A 210 8.45 -17.51 -10.34
C LYS A 210 8.93 -18.39 -9.18
N GLU A 211 10.22 -18.64 -9.12
CA GLU A 211 10.89 -19.41 -8.07
C GLU A 211 10.83 -18.74 -6.70
N GLN A 212 10.66 -17.42 -6.66
CA GLN A 212 10.53 -16.64 -5.43
C GLN A 212 9.09 -16.52 -4.95
N PHE A 213 8.12 -16.97 -5.73
CA PHE A 213 6.72 -16.95 -5.36
C PHE A 213 6.41 -18.05 -4.32
N ILE A 214 5.64 -17.67 -3.28
CA ILE A 214 5.12 -18.57 -2.27
C ILE A 214 3.61 -18.39 -2.19
N LYS A 215 2.86 -19.50 -2.29
CA LYS A 215 1.40 -19.48 -2.11
C LYS A 215 1.04 -19.23 -0.65
N THR A 216 -0.08 -18.57 -0.46
CA THR A 216 -0.61 -18.28 0.89
C THR A 216 -0.78 -19.54 1.74
N GLU A 217 -1.15 -20.67 1.15
CA GLU A 217 -1.31 -21.94 1.84
C GLU A 217 0.01 -22.44 2.44
N ASP A 218 1.12 -22.29 1.71
CA ASP A 218 2.46 -22.69 2.19
C ASP A 218 2.91 -21.78 3.34
N ILE A 219 2.62 -20.46 3.23
CA ILE A 219 2.89 -19.51 4.33
C ILE A 219 2.10 -19.89 5.59
N LYS A 220 0.80 -20.22 5.46
CA LYS A 220 -0.03 -20.65 6.58
C LYS A 220 0.55 -21.90 7.25
N LYS A 221 0.91 -22.91 6.47
CA LYS A 221 1.50 -24.14 6.97
C LYS A 221 2.77 -23.88 7.78
N SER A 222 3.64 -22.98 7.31
CA SER A 222 4.84 -22.58 8.06
C SER A 222 4.48 -21.92 9.40
N ILE A 223 3.46 -21.06 9.42
CA ILE A 223 3.06 -20.31 10.62
C ILE A 223 2.39 -21.22 11.67
N GLU A 224 1.82 -22.35 11.30
CA GLU A 224 1.22 -23.34 12.23
C GLU A 224 2.21 -23.85 13.28
N GLU A 225 3.52 -23.72 13.04
CA GLU A 225 4.55 -23.96 14.07
C GLU A 225 4.47 -22.97 15.26
N ALA A 226 3.91 -21.79 15.06
CA ALA A 226 3.75 -20.78 16.10
C ALA A 226 2.42 -20.89 16.87
N GLY A 227 1.43 -21.63 16.34
CA GLY A 227 0.12 -21.83 16.96
C GLY A 227 -0.99 -22.08 15.95
N ASP A 228 -2.18 -22.26 16.44
CA ASP A 228 -3.38 -22.55 15.64
C ASP A 228 -3.97 -21.32 14.99
N LEU A 229 -4.34 -21.42 13.71
CA LEU A 229 -4.96 -20.37 12.93
C LEU A 229 -6.48 -20.55 12.85
N SER A 230 -7.24 -19.60 13.39
CA SER A 230 -8.69 -19.55 13.30
C SER A 230 -9.18 -18.35 12.48
N PRO A 231 -10.05 -18.52 11.47
CA PRO A 231 -10.49 -17.43 10.62
C PRO A 231 -11.35 -16.42 11.41
N VAL A 232 -11.03 -15.12 11.28
CA VAL A 232 -11.85 -14.05 11.85
C VAL A 232 -13.06 -13.80 10.94
N LYS A 233 -14.27 -13.98 11.47
CA LYS A 233 -15.52 -13.74 10.73
C LYS A 233 -15.59 -12.30 10.19
N ASN A 234 -16.11 -12.14 8.98
CA ASN A 234 -16.29 -10.83 8.30
C ASN A 234 -14.99 -10.02 8.08
N SER A 235 -13.83 -10.65 8.11
CA SER A 235 -12.54 -9.95 7.90
C SER A 235 -12.40 -9.36 6.48
N ARG A 236 -13.00 -10.00 5.47
CA ARG A 236 -12.97 -9.54 4.06
C ARG A 236 -13.68 -8.21 3.83
N ALA A 237 -14.77 -7.93 4.56
CA ALA A 237 -15.49 -6.67 4.44
C ALA A 237 -14.65 -5.44 4.84
N LYS A 238 -13.49 -5.64 5.47
CA LYS A 238 -12.62 -4.58 5.98
C LYS A 238 -11.35 -4.34 5.14
N GLY A 239 -11.13 -5.08 4.04
CA GLY A 239 -9.95 -4.89 3.18
C GLY A 239 -9.50 -6.16 2.44
N PRO A 240 -8.33 -6.13 1.74
CA PRO A 240 -7.86 -7.23 0.89
C PRO A 240 -7.33 -8.44 1.67
N ALA A 241 -7.04 -8.29 2.96
CA ALA A 241 -6.47 -9.36 3.76
C ALA A 241 -7.55 -10.28 4.31
N ARG A 242 -7.38 -11.59 4.17
CA ARG A 242 -8.07 -12.59 4.99
C ARG A 242 -7.37 -12.64 6.34
N VAL A 243 -8.09 -12.35 7.41
CA VAL A 243 -7.53 -12.21 8.76
C VAL A 243 -7.85 -13.46 9.58
N TYR A 244 -6.84 -13.89 10.33
CA TYR A 244 -6.91 -15.04 11.25
C TYR A 244 -6.44 -14.60 12.63
N GLU A 245 -7.05 -15.17 13.66
CA GLU A 245 -6.53 -15.18 15.00
C GLU A 245 -5.53 -16.34 15.09
N LEU A 246 -4.32 -16.05 15.57
CA LEU A 246 -3.30 -17.03 15.89
C LEU A 246 -3.32 -17.24 17.40
N THR A 247 -3.40 -18.49 17.86
CA THR A 247 -3.38 -18.83 19.30
C THR A 247 -2.25 -19.81 19.55
N ASP A 248 -1.29 -19.45 20.43
CA ASP A 248 -0.20 -20.35 20.79
C ASP A 248 -0.62 -21.37 21.88
N ASN A 249 0.26 -22.33 22.16
CA ASN A 249 0.05 -23.37 23.14
C ASN A 249 -0.14 -22.84 24.60
N SER A 250 0.21 -21.59 24.87
CA SER A 250 -0.03 -20.92 26.16
C SER A 250 -1.35 -20.16 26.21
N GLY A 251 -2.13 -20.15 25.11
CA GLY A 251 -3.38 -19.42 24.99
C GLY A 251 -3.20 -17.93 24.62
N ARG A 252 -1.98 -17.46 24.34
CA ARG A 252 -1.77 -16.08 23.84
C ARG A 252 -2.32 -15.94 22.42
N LYS A 253 -2.91 -14.78 22.16
CA LYS A 253 -3.60 -14.51 20.90
C LYS A 253 -2.90 -13.38 20.14
N GLY A 254 -2.74 -13.59 18.85
CA GLY A 254 -2.23 -12.60 17.91
C GLY A 254 -3.11 -12.50 16.66
N THR A 255 -2.83 -11.54 15.80
CA THR A 255 -3.60 -11.38 14.56
C THR A 255 -2.66 -11.41 13.35
N VAL A 256 -2.92 -12.36 12.45
CA VAL A 256 -2.21 -12.47 11.18
C VAL A 256 -3.19 -12.32 10.02
N GLY A 257 -2.70 -11.88 8.87
CA GLY A 257 -3.52 -11.71 7.68
C GLY A 257 -2.77 -12.14 6.42
N PHE A 258 -3.52 -12.52 5.38
CA PHE A 258 -2.94 -12.92 4.10
C PHE A 258 -3.58 -12.11 2.98
N ILE A 259 -2.74 -11.52 2.15
CA ILE A 259 -3.14 -10.80 0.94
C ILE A 259 -2.64 -11.61 -0.24
N SER A 260 -3.58 -12.27 -0.91
CA SER A 260 -3.32 -13.30 -1.94
C SER A 260 -3.84 -12.83 -3.29
N PRO A 261 -3.17 -11.89 -3.96
CA PRO A 261 -3.63 -11.40 -5.25
C PRO A 261 -3.51 -12.43 -6.37
N ILE A 262 -2.62 -13.42 -6.24
CA ILE A 262 -2.39 -14.45 -7.24
C ILE A 262 -3.24 -15.69 -6.94
N SER A 263 -3.09 -16.27 -5.74
CA SER A 263 -3.75 -17.54 -5.43
C SER A 263 -5.24 -17.39 -5.07
N HIS A 264 -5.66 -16.26 -4.51
CA HIS A 264 -7.04 -16.03 -4.06
C HIS A 264 -7.49 -14.59 -4.28
N HIS A 265 -8.02 -14.28 -5.43
CA HIS A 265 -8.52 -12.95 -5.78
C HIS A 265 -9.53 -12.39 -4.78
N PHE A 266 -9.47 -11.07 -4.60
CA PHE A 266 -10.43 -10.28 -3.80
C PHE A 266 -11.05 -9.15 -4.63
N CYS A 267 -11.06 -9.31 -5.96
CA CYS A 267 -11.52 -8.30 -6.91
C CYS A 267 -13.02 -8.04 -6.81
N ASP A 268 -13.80 -9.05 -6.47
CA ASP A 268 -15.26 -8.99 -6.24
C ASP A 268 -15.68 -8.00 -5.14
N GLN A 269 -14.80 -7.73 -4.18
CA GLN A 269 -15.05 -6.82 -3.05
C GLN A 269 -14.15 -5.57 -3.10
N CYS A 270 -13.50 -5.30 -4.22
CA CYS A 270 -12.53 -4.22 -4.34
C CYS A 270 -13.21 -2.85 -4.43
N ASN A 271 -13.15 -2.08 -3.35
CA ASN A 271 -13.73 -0.74 -3.19
C ASN A 271 -12.75 0.42 -3.44
N ARG A 272 -11.62 0.18 -4.14
CA ARG A 272 -10.50 1.12 -4.18
C ARG A 272 -10.35 1.80 -5.53
N LEU A 273 -9.97 3.08 -5.48
CA LEU A 273 -9.29 3.83 -6.53
C LEU A 273 -7.87 4.20 -6.09
N ARG A 274 -7.02 4.55 -7.04
CA ARG A 274 -5.66 5.02 -6.80
C ARG A 274 -5.39 6.28 -7.61
N LEU A 275 -4.82 7.30 -6.96
CA LEU A 275 -4.26 8.46 -7.63
C LEU A 275 -2.75 8.41 -7.47
N THR A 276 -2.04 8.42 -8.60
CA THR A 276 -0.57 8.45 -8.63
C THR A 276 -0.05 9.83 -8.25
N SER A 277 1.21 9.92 -7.85
CA SER A 277 1.87 11.19 -7.54
C SER A 277 1.95 12.14 -8.75
N GLY A 278 1.95 11.59 -9.97
CA GLY A 278 1.87 12.33 -11.23
C GLY A 278 0.45 12.67 -11.69
N GLY A 279 -0.57 12.38 -10.89
CA GLY A 279 -1.95 12.77 -11.16
C GLY A 279 -2.73 11.85 -12.11
N GLN A 280 -2.25 10.62 -12.31
CA GLN A 280 -3.00 9.61 -13.06
C GLN A 280 -3.95 8.84 -12.13
N LEU A 281 -5.24 8.83 -12.44
CA LEU A 281 -6.24 8.07 -11.68
C LEU A 281 -6.37 6.67 -12.26
N ARG A 282 -6.19 5.64 -11.41
CA ARG A 282 -6.28 4.22 -11.76
C ARG A 282 -7.41 3.53 -11.00
N SER A 283 -8.19 2.75 -11.68
CA SER A 283 -9.23 1.92 -11.07
C SER A 283 -8.71 0.60 -10.49
N CYS A 284 -7.56 0.11 -10.96
CA CYS A 284 -6.91 -1.12 -10.51
C CYS A 284 -5.41 -0.91 -10.34
N LEU A 285 -4.76 -1.70 -9.46
CA LEU A 285 -3.31 -1.75 -9.32
C LEU A 285 -2.66 -2.41 -10.54
N LEU A 286 -3.32 -3.44 -11.05
CA LEU A 286 -2.81 -4.42 -12.00
C LEU A 286 -3.37 -4.20 -13.42
N ASN A 287 -3.72 -2.95 -13.74
CA ASN A 287 -4.22 -2.56 -15.05
C ASN A 287 -3.67 -1.18 -15.38
N ASP A 288 -3.15 -1.00 -16.59
CA ASP A 288 -2.49 0.23 -17.03
C ASP A 288 -3.44 1.31 -17.54
N MET A 289 -4.77 1.09 -17.47
CA MET A 289 -5.72 2.15 -17.80
C MET A 289 -5.64 3.29 -16.78
N GLU A 290 -5.33 4.47 -17.27
CA GLU A 290 -5.14 5.69 -16.50
C GLU A 290 -6.02 6.82 -17.03
N THR A 291 -6.50 7.67 -16.12
CA THR A 291 -7.21 8.91 -16.44
C THR A 291 -6.36 10.07 -15.97
N ASP A 292 -5.97 10.97 -16.89
CA ASP A 292 -5.13 12.13 -16.58
C ASP A 292 -5.91 13.23 -15.85
N LEU A 293 -5.86 13.21 -14.51
CA LEU A 293 -6.42 14.29 -13.70
C LEU A 293 -5.47 15.50 -13.63
N LYS A 294 -4.14 15.31 -13.75
CA LYS A 294 -3.18 16.44 -13.73
C LYS A 294 -3.43 17.38 -14.90
N GLY A 295 -3.57 16.85 -16.11
CA GLY A 295 -3.86 17.66 -17.29
C GLY A 295 -5.17 18.43 -17.13
N LEU A 296 -6.23 17.79 -16.62
CA LEU A 296 -7.49 18.47 -16.35
C LEU A 296 -7.34 19.60 -15.32
N LEU A 297 -6.67 19.34 -14.19
CA LEU A 297 -6.46 20.33 -13.14
C LEU A 297 -5.70 21.56 -13.64
N ARG A 298 -4.63 21.36 -14.39
CA ARG A 298 -3.74 22.42 -14.87
C ARG A 298 -4.28 23.19 -16.06
N ASN A 299 -5.19 22.58 -16.82
CA ASN A 299 -5.92 23.25 -17.89
C ASN A 299 -7.22 23.94 -17.41
N GLY A 300 -7.39 24.13 -16.10
CA GLY A 300 -8.51 24.89 -15.53
C GLY A 300 -9.86 24.17 -15.58
N ALA A 301 -9.88 22.82 -15.63
CA ALA A 301 -11.14 22.09 -15.63
C ALA A 301 -11.98 22.39 -14.39
N THR A 302 -13.31 22.44 -14.58
CA THR A 302 -14.27 22.63 -13.50
C THR A 302 -14.33 21.38 -12.60
N ASP A 303 -14.85 21.53 -11.39
CA ASP A 303 -15.06 20.41 -10.47
C ASP A 303 -16.02 19.37 -11.05
N GLU A 304 -17.01 19.80 -11.84
CA GLU A 304 -17.94 18.90 -12.52
C GLU A 304 -17.20 18.00 -13.54
N LYS A 305 -16.30 18.57 -14.33
CA LYS A 305 -15.49 17.79 -15.27
C LYS A 305 -14.60 16.77 -14.57
N LEU A 306 -14.05 17.14 -13.41
CA LEU A 306 -13.27 16.21 -12.58
C LEU A 306 -14.15 15.09 -11.99
N ARG A 307 -15.38 15.42 -11.52
CA ARG A 307 -16.36 14.42 -11.07
C ARG A 307 -16.70 13.41 -12.16
N ASP A 308 -16.96 13.90 -13.37
CA ASP A 308 -17.27 13.03 -14.50
C ASP A 308 -16.11 12.12 -14.86
N SER A 309 -14.89 12.64 -14.86
CA SER A 309 -13.69 11.83 -15.12
C SER A 309 -13.48 10.75 -14.06
N ILE A 310 -13.70 11.07 -12.78
CA ILE A 310 -13.64 10.08 -11.69
C ILE A 310 -14.74 9.03 -11.87
N ARG A 311 -15.97 9.46 -12.21
CA ARG A 311 -17.11 8.54 -12.44
C ARG A 311 -16.83 7.59 -13.60
N GLN A 312 -16.31 8.09 -14.73
CA GLN A 312 -15.93 7.26 -15.86
C GLN A 312 -14.84 6.25 -15.52
N THR A 313 -13.83 6.67 -14.74
CA THR A 313 -12.79 5.74 -14.24
C THR A 313 -13.38 4.62 -13.38
N ILE A 314 -14.40 4.92 -12.57
CA ILE A 314 -15.10 3.93 -11.76
C ILE A 314 -15.91 2.97 -12.64
N LEU A 315 -16.65 3.49 -13.60
CA LEU A 315 -17.43 2.66 -14.53
C LEU A 315 -16.55 1.74 -15.38
N ASN A 316 -15.35 2.19 -15.74
CA ASN A 316 -14.37 1.40 -16.50
C ASN A 316 -13.52 0.46 -15.62
N LYS A 317 -13.84 0.34 -14.31
CA LYS A 317 -13.11 -0.56 -13.42
C LYS A 317 -13.28 -2.02 -13.85
N PRO A 318 -12.18 -2.78 -14.09
CA PRO A 318 -12.29 -4.16 -14.54
C PRO A 318 -12.90 -5.07 -13.47
N LYS A 319 -13.53 -6.17 -13.89
CA LYS A 319 -14.06 -7.20 -13.00
C LYS A 319 -12.96 -7.81 -12.12
N GLY A 320 -11.84 -8.12 -12.74
CA GLY A 320 -10.67 -8.73 -12.11
C GLY A 320 -9.39 -8.37 -12.83
N HIS A 321 -8.34 -9.12 -12.57
CA HIS A 321 -7.05 -9.06 -13.23
C HIS A 321 -6.61 -10.48 -13.64
N SER A 322 -5.65 -10.60 -14.56
CA SER A 322 -5.15 -11.86 -15.13
C SER A 322 -3.82 -12.32 -14.50
N LEU A 323 -3.42 -11.82 -13.35
CA LEU A 323 -2.12 -12.15 -12.74
C LEU A 323 -1.81 -13.64 -12.62
N GLN A 324 -2.81 -14.48 -12.39
CA GLN A 324 -2.60 -15.92 -12.30
C GLN A 324 -2.16 -16.48 -13.65
N GLU A 325 -2.82 -16.07 -14.73
CA GLU A 325 -2.46 -16.45 -16.11
C GLU A 325 -1.07 -15.93 -16.48
N ASP A 326 -0.75 -14.70 -16.08
CA ASP A 326 0.56 -14.08 -16.29
C ASP A 326 1.68 -14.83 -15.55
N CYS A 327 1.44 -15.30 -14.32
CA CYS A 327 2.41 -16.06 -13.52
C CYS A 327 2.59 -17.51 -14.03
N GLU A 328 1.55 -18.11 -14.62
CA GLU A 328 1.60 -19.46 -15.21
C GLU A 328 2.21 -19.45 -16.62
N GLY A 329 2.12 -18.32 -17.34
CA GLY A 329 2.66 -18.10 -18.67
C GLY A 329 4.12 -17.61 -18.70
N ASN A 330 4.42 -16.70 -19.62
CA ASN A 330 5.78 -16.19 -19.85
C ASN A 330 6.31 -15.21 -18.79
N GLY A 331 5.62 -15.04 -17.65
CA GLY A 331 6.06 -14.19 -16.51
C GLY A 331 6.11 -12.69 -16.80
N ARG A 332 5.51 -12.21 -17.89
CA ARG A 332 5.44 -10.78 -18.19
C ARG A 332 4.38 -10.13 -17.32
N PRO A 333 4.69 -9.02 -16.63
CA PRO A 333 3.70 -8.32 -15.82
C PRO A 333 2.61 -7.73 -16.73
N SER A 334 1.34 -7.92 -16.36
CA SER A 334 0.18 -7.27 -16.99
C SER A 334 0.11 -5.76 -16.71
N CYS A 335 1.00 -5.25 -15.88
CA CYS A 335 1.07 -3.85 -15.45
C CYS A 335 2.51 -3.33 -15.59
N SER A 336 2.69 -2.30 -16.43
CA SER A 336 3.99 -1.62 -16.65
C SER A 336 4.32 -0.63 -15.54
N GLY A 337 3.33 -0.21 -14.75
CA GLY A 337 3.48 0.83 -13.74
C GLY A 337 4.34 0.41 -12.54
N GLN A 338 5.26 1.28 -12.14
CA GLN A 338 6.13 1.06 -10.98
C GLN A 338 5.38 1.23 -9.66
N MET A 339 5.65 0.34 -8.68
CA MET A 339 5.01 0.35 -7.36
C MET A 339 5.20 1.68 -6.62
N SER A 340 6.38 2.30 -6.72
CA SER A 340 6.71 3.59 -6.10
C SER A 340 5.86 4.76 -6.61
N ARG A 341 5.37 4.69 -7.85
CA ARG A 341 4.50 5.71 -8.46
C ARG A 341 3.03 5.47 -8.16
N ILE A 342 2.61 4.21 -8.23
CA ILE A 342 1.19 3.82 -8.08
C ILE A 342 0.76 3.87 -6.61
N GLY A 343 1.70 3.76 -5.69
CA GLY A 343 1.45 3.68 -4.27
C GLY A 343 1.03 2.28 -3.84
N GLY A 344 2.00 1.49 -3.46
CA GLY A 344 1.87 0.11 -2.97
C GLY A 344 1.15 -0.03 -1.65
#